data_f0206057b2ec555b7dbcfab79f3aae8e
#
_entry.id   f0206057b2ec555b7dbcfab79f3aae8e
#
_cell.length_a   1.000
_cell.length_b   1.000
_cell.length_c   1.000
_cell.angle_alpha   90.00
_cell.angle_beta   90.00
_cell.angle_gamma   90.00
#
_symmetry.space_group_name_H-M   'P 1'
#
loop_
_entity.id
_entity.type
_entity.pdbx_description
1 polymer ?
#
loop_
_entity_poly.entity_id
_entity_poly.type
_entity_poly.pdbx_seq_one_letter_code
_entity_poly.pdbx_strand_id
1 'polypeptide(L)'
;MEKIIELKSMELADILGIGDGHIKLIESSVPVSITARGELLTIKGKKSDINHAAAILDEMRGTFTSKGTLLSDDVNNLIKLYKSGEIDLKSNLDISNY
;
A
#
# COMPACT_ATOMS: atom_id res chain seq x y z
N MET A 1 11.13 13.41 -0.71
CA MET A 1 9.76 13.60 -1.18
C MET A 1 8.81 12.83 -0.28
N GLU A 2 7.57 13.26 -0.18
CA GLU A 2 6.61 12.56 0.66
C GLU A 2 5.19 12.66 0.08
N LYS A 3 4.36 11.70 0.46
CA LYS A 3 2.96 11.67 0.09
C LYS A 3 2.15 11.36 1.34
N ILE A 4 1.05 12.07 1.53
CA ILE A 4 0.17 11.88 2.68
C ILE A 4 -1.14 11.28 2.19
N ILE A 5 -1.54 10.18 2.81
CA ILE A 5 -2.79 9.50 2.49
C ILE A 5 -3.68 9.54 3.73
N GLU A 6 -4.93 9.96 3.56
CA GLU A 6 -5.89 9.96 4.64
C GLU A 6 -6.67 8.66 4.64
N LEU A 7 -6.73 8.01 5.79
CA LEU A 7 -7.47 6.76 5.98
C LEU A 7 -8.37 6.91 7.20
N LYS A 8 -9.56 6.35 7.12
CA LYS A 8 -10.45 6.33 8.28
C LYS A 8 -9.88 5.41 9.34
N SER A 9 -10.16 5.70 10.62
CA SER A 9 -9.62 4.93 11.74
C SER A 9 -9.84 3.43 11.59
N MET A 10 -11.01 3.03 11.12
CA MET A 10 -11.33 1.62 10.93
C MET A 10 -10.47 0.96 9.87
N GLU A 11 -10.24 1.66 8.77
CA GLU A 11 -9.39 1.16 7.69
C GLU A 11 -7.93 1.15 8.11
N LEU A 12 -7.51 2.17 8.86
CA LEU A 12 -6.12 2.33 9.25
C LEU A 12 -5.62 1.14 10.06
N ALA A 13 -6.41 0.65 11.01
CA ALA A 13 -6.01 -0.47 11.85
C ALA A 13 -5.73 -1.72 11.02
N ASP A 14 -6.57 -2.01 10.02
CA ASP A 14 -6.39 -3.17 9.17
C ASP A 14 -5.25 -2.99 8.17
N ILE A 15 -5.09 -1.79 7.64
CA ILE A 15 -4.00 -1.48 6.70
C ILE A 15 -2.64 -1.58 7.39
N LEU A 16 -2.54 -1.10 8.63
CA LEU A 16 -1.30 -1.19 9.38
C LEU A 16 -0.97 -2.63 9.81
N GLY A 17 -2.00 -3.40 10.16
CA GLY A 17 -1.83 -4.74 10.69
C GLY A 17 -1.37 -4.74 12.13
N ILE A 18 -1.30 -5.93 12.71
CA ILE A 18 -0.87 -6.10 14.10
C ILE A 18 0.60 -5.71 14.23
N GLY A 19 0.89 -4.78 15.13
CA GLY A 19 2.25 -4.31 15.37
C GLY A 19 2.87 -3.66 14.13
N ASP A 20 2.04 -3.03 13.30
CA ASP A 20 2.45 -2.42 12.03
C ASP A 20 3.08 -3.43 11.06
N GLY A 21 2.70 -4.70 11.19
CA GLY A 21 3.27 -5.78 10.39
C GLY A 21 3.14 -5.58 8.89
N HIS A 22 1.98 -5.10 8.43
CA HIS A 22 1.76 -4.86 6.99
C HIS A 22 2.65 -3.74 6.48
N ILE A 23 2.80 -2.68 7.25
CA ILE A 23 3.67 -1.55 6.89
C ILE A 23 5.12 -2.02 6.82
N LYS A 24 5.55 -2.84 7.77
CA LYS A 24 6.91 -3.37 7.77
C LYS A 24 7.19 -4.23 6.55
N LEU A 25 6.19 -5.00 6.09
CA LEU A 25 6.33 -5.80 4.87
C LEU A 25 6.56 -4.90 3.66
N ILE A 26 5.82 -3.81 3.56
CA ILE A 26 5.99 -2.86 2.46
C ILE A 26 7.38 -2.22 2.53
N GLU A 27 7.77 -1.76 3.72
CA GLU A 27 9.09 -1.11 3.90
C GLU A 27 10.25 -2.06 3.61
N SER A 28 10.06 -3.35 3.83
CA SER A 28 11.08 -4.36 3.51
C SER A 28 11.22 -4.57 2.00
N SER A 29 10.19 -4.31 1.25
CA SER A 29 10.14 -4.60 -0.18
C SER A 29 10.34 -3.37 -1.05
N VAL A 30 9.96 -2.19 -0.55
CA VAL A 30 10.05 -0.93 -1.27
C VAL A 30 10.83 0.04 -0.37
N PRO A 31 11.87 0.72 -0.89
CA PRO A 31 12.70 1.59 -0.05
C PRO A 31 11.99 2.91 0.31
N VAL A 32 10.98 2.81 1.15
CA VAL A 32 10.23 3.96 1.65
C VAL A 32 10.13 3.88 3.17
N SER A 33 9.81 5.01 3.79
CA SER A 33 9.50 5.09 5.22
C SER A 33 8.03 5.46 5.34
N ILE A 34 7.27 4.69 6.12
CA ILE A 34 5.85 4.92 6.27
C ILE A 34 5.53 5.18 7.73
N THR A 35 4.89 6.31 8.01
CA THR A 35 4.53 6.72 9.36
C THR A 35 3.04 6.98 9.44
N ALA A 36 2.39 6.47 10.48
CA ALA A 36 0.97 6.70 10.71
C ALA A 36 0.78 7.63 11.91
N ARG A 37 -0.03 8.67 11.74
CA ARG A 37 -0.40 9.60 12.81
C ARG A 37 -1.87 9.96 12.67
N GLY A 38 -2.68 9.61 13.67
CA GLY A 38 -4.12 9.79 13.59
C GLY A 38 -4.65 9.03 12.38
N GLU A 39 -5.32 9.73 11.49
CA GLU A 39 -5.85 9.13 10.26
C GLU A 39 -4.98 9.42 9.05
N LEU A 40 -3.76 9.90 9.28
CA LEU A 40 -2.85 10.25 8.19
C LEU A 40 -1.71 9.26 8.10
N LEU A 41 -1.45 8.81 6.90
CA LEU A 41 -0.34 7.92 6.59
C LEU A 41 0.63 8.69 5.69
N THR A 42 1.87 8.84 6.14
CA THR A 42 2.88 9.59 5.40
C THR A 42 3.92 8.62 4.83
N ILE A 43 4.14 8.68 3.52
CA ILE A 43 5.13 7.86 2.82
C ILE A 43 6.26 8.76 2.37
N LYS A 44 7.49 8.46 2.76
CA LYS A 44 8.69 9.22 2.39
C LYS A 44 9.65 8.35 1.60
N GLY A 45 10.25 8.93 0.58
CA GLY A 45 11.23 8.26 -0.26
C GLY A 45 11.34 8.93 -1.61
N LYS A 46 11.89 8.20 -2.58
CA LYS A 46 11.94 8.67 -3.96
C LYS A 46 10.54 8.64 -4.55
N LYS A 47 10.29 9.52 -5.51
CA LYS A 47 8.98 9.62 -6.14
C LYS A 47 8.49 8.28 -6.68
N SER A 48 9.35 7.55 -7.39
CA SER A 48 8.97 6.25 -7.95
C SER A 48 8.64 5.24 -6.85
N ASP A 49 9.42 5.22 -5.77
CA ASP A 49 9.19 4.30 -4.66
C ASP A 49 7.91 4.65 -3.90
N ILE A 50 7.65 5.93 -3.73
CA ILE A 50 6.40 6.40 -3.12
C ILE A 50 5.20 5.95 -3.95
N ASN A 51 5.28 6.09 -5.27
CA ASN A 51 4.21 5.67 -6.16
C ASN A 51 3.97 4.17 -6.06
N HIS A 52 5.04 3.38 -5.95
CA HIS A 52 4.94 1.93 -5.79
C HIS A 52 4.25 1.57 -4.48
N ALA A 53 4.68 2.18 -3.39
CA ALA A 53 4.09 1.92 -2.08
C ALA A 53 2.62 2.35 -2.06
N ALA A 54 2.31 3.49 -2.65
CA ALA A 54 0.93 3.98 -2.72
C ALA A 54 0.03 3.02 -3.51
N ALA A 55 0.55 2.45 -4.61
CA ALA A 55 -0.20 1.49 -5.40
C ALA A 55 -0.50 0.22 -4.59
N ILE A 56 0.49 -0.27 -3.85
CA ILE A 56 0.30 -1.44 -2.99
C ILE A 56 -0.75 -1.15 -1.91
N LEU A 57 -0.66 0.02 -1.27
CA LEU A 57 -1.62 0.42 -0.24
C LEU A 57 -3.03 0.52 -0.80
N ASP A 58 -3.17 1.03 -2.02
CA ASP A 58 -4.46 1.16 -2.67
C ASP A 58 -5.07 -0.21 -2.93
N GLU A 59 -4.26 -1.17 -3.38
CA GLU A 59 -4.69 -2.55 -3.58
C GLU A 59 -5.07 -3.22 -2.24
N MET A 60 -4.34 -2.91 -1.17
CA MET A 60 -4.66 -3.41 0.15
C MET A 60 -6.04 -2.93 0.60
N ARG A 61 -6.36 -1.67 0.34
CA ARG A 61 -7.66 -1.12 0.67
C ARG A 61 -8.77 -1.82 -0.12
N GLY A 62 -8.53 -2.08 -1.39
CA GLY A 62 -9.47 -2.81 -2.24
C GLY A 62 -9.69 -4.23 -1.74
N THR A 63 -8.63 -4.91 -1.33
CA THR A 63 -8.72 -6.27 -0.79
C THR A 63 -9.52 -6.27 0.51
N PHE A 64 -9.24 -5.32 1.40
CA PHE A 64 -9.98 -5.19 2.65
C PHE A 64 -11.45 -4.94 2.40
N THR A 65 -11.76 -4.05 1.46
CA THR A 65 -13.15 -3.74 1.11
C THR A 65 -13.89 -4.96 0.57
N SER A 66 -13.22 -5.74 -0.27
CA SER A 66 -13.82 -6.92 -0.89
C SER A 66 -13.99 -8.09 0.07
N LYS A 67 -12.99 -8.34 0.91
CA LYS A 67 -12.96 -9.51 1.80
C LYS A 67 -13.42 -9.22 3.22
N GLY A 68 -13.44 -7.95 3.62
CA GLY A 68 -13.75 -7.56 4.99
C GLY A 68 -12.57 -7.78 5.95
N THR A 69 -11.44 -8.23 5.44
CA THR A 69 -10.24 -8.48 6.26
C THR A 69 -9.02 -8.36 5.37
N LEU A 70 -7.86 -8.14 5.99
CA LEU A 70 -6.59 -8.05 5.30
C LEU A 70 -5.55 -8.81 6.12
N LEU A 71 -5.06 -9.91 5.53
CA LEU A 71 -4.08 -10.77 6.18
C LEU A 71 -2.68 -10.48 5.64
N SER A 72 -1.65 -10.89 6.41
CA SER A 72 -0.27 -10.73 5.97
C SER A 72 -0.02 -11.43 4.63
N ASP A 73 -0.65 -12.58 4.40
CA ASP A 73 -0.53 -13.29 3.14
C ASP A 73 -1.07 -12.48 1.98
N ASP A 74 -2.16 -11.74 2.20
CA ASP A 74 -2.71 -10.86 1.17
C ASP A 74 -1.70 -9.78 0.79
N VAL A 75 -1.06 -9.18 1.79
CA VAL A 75 -0.06 -8.14 1.58
C VAL A 75 1.14 -8.71 0.83
N ASN A 76 1.63 -9.89 1.26
CA ASN A 76 2.75 -10.56 0.60
C ASN A 76 2.44 -10.84 -0.86
N ASN A 77 1.23 -11.31 -1.16
CA ASN A 77 0.82 -11.60 -2.52
C ASN A 77 0.79 -10.33 -3.37
N LEU A 78 0.29 -9.23 -2.83
CA LEU A 78 0.26 -7.96 -3.54
C LEU A 78 1.67 -7.46 -3.84
N ILE A 79 2.58 -7.59 -2.88
CA ILE A 79 3.96 -7.20 -3.07
C ILE A 79 4.61 -8.04 -4.18
N LYS A 80 4.36 -9.35 -4.19
CA LYS A 80 4.89 -10.25 -5.22
C LYS A 80 4.34 -9.89 -6.59
N LEU A 81 3.05 -9.63 -6.69
CA LEU A 81 2.41 -9.25 -7.95
C LEU A 81 2.99 -7.94 -8.46
N TYR A 82 3.24 -7.02 -7.56
CA TYR A 82 3.82 -5.74 -7.93
C TYR A 82 5.24 -5.92 -8.48
N LYS A 83 6.06 -6.75 -7.79
CA LYS A 83 7.44 -7.01 -8.21
C LYS A 83 7.51 -7.77 -9.52
N SER A 84 6.53 -8.60 -9.82
CA SER A 84 6.48 -9.35 -11.06
C SER A 84 5.93 -8.53 -12.23
N GLY A 85 5.49 -7.29 -11.96
CA GLY A 85 4.94 -6.41 -12.97
C GLY A 85 3.46 -6.62 -13.24
N GLU A 86 2.79 -7.47 -12.48
CA GLU A 86 1.37 -7.74 -12.68
C GLU A 86 0.49 -6.64 -12.08
N ILE A 87 1.02 -5.91 -11.09
CA ILE A 87 0.40 -4.69 -10.60
C ILE A 87 1.36 -3.57 -10.96
N ASP A 88 0.97 -2.75 -11.92
CA ASP A 88 1.82 -1.70 -12.44
C ASP A 88 1.00 -0.41 -12.49
N LEU A 89 1.53 0.62 -11.86
CA LEU A 89 0.88 1.92 -11.83
C LEU A 89 0.63 2.44 -13.24
N LYS A 90 1.57 2.23 -14.13
CA LYS A 90 1.46 2.65 -15.52
C LYS A 90 0.37 1.86 -16.23
N SER A 91 0.30 0.56 -16.01
CA SER A 91 -0.73 -0.29 -16.59
C SER A 91 -2.11 0.15 -16.15
N ASN A 92 -2.25 0.50 -14.89
CA ASN A 92 -3.54 0.96 -14.36
C ASN A 92 -3.97 2.25 -15.04
N LEU A 93 -3.03 3.15 -15.29
CA LEU A 93 -3.31 4.39 -16.01
C LEU A 93 -3.68 4.10 -17.46
N ASP A 94 -2.95 3.17 -18.09
CA ASP A 94 -3.21 2.80 -19.48
C ASP A 94 -4.59 2.19 -19.64
N ILE A 95 -4.98 1.34 -18.71
CA ILE A 95 -6.31 0.73 -18.72
C ILE A 95 -7.39 1.80 -18.70
N SER A 96 -7.19 2.85 -17.94
CA SER A 96 -8.17 3.92 -17.84
C SER A 96 -8.28 4.71 -19.14
N ASN A 97 -7.29 4.60 -20.02
CA ASN A 97 -7.28 5.30 -21.29
C ASN A 97 -7.87 4.47 -22.43
N TYR A 98 -8.09 3.22 -22.18
CA TYR A 98 -8.67 2.32 -23.17
C TYR A 98 -10.16 2.26 -23.05
#